data_02486c48b515502e08fbb635427a7456
#
_entry.id   02486c48b515502e08fbb635427a7456
#
_cell.length_a   1.000
_cell.length_b   1.000
_cell.length_c   1.000
_cell.angle_alpha   90.00
_cell.angle_beta   90.00
_cell.angle_gamma   90.00
#
_symmetry.space_group_name_H-M   'P 1'
#
loop_
_entity.id
_entity.type
_entity.pdbx_description
1 polymer ?
#
loop_
_entity_poly.entity_id
_entity_poly.type
_entity_poly.pdbx_seq_one_letter_code
_entity_poly.pdbx_strand_id
1 'polypeptide(L)'
;STRPDAPETKQLAEGMARDYGRTVLPVSCVDLDAAALGDILRRVLYEFPVQELDFALPRWVTMLENGHWLQSQIYTAAMQLAEKVSRMKDVPAGTDAPALECDAVQRSSISGIDLAGGIVRIAVELKPEVFYQVLSEQTGLAIGDEAGLMPCIMELTKAKREYEKVRSALEQVEATGYGIVMPAVDELRLEQPQIVRQGASYGVRLEASAPSIQMMKATIRTELSPIVGTEKQSEELARSLLAGFEDDPEKLWESNIFGKSLYELVNEGLQNKLLHMPQEARTRLQETLERVLNEGCTGLICILI
;
A
#
# COMPACT_ATOMS: atom_id res chain seq x y z
N SER A 1 -21.35 -24.54 56.53
CA SER A 1 -22.67 -25.07 56.97
C SER A 1 -22.62 -26.59 57.07
N THR A 2 -23.33 -27.13 58.01
CA THR A 2 -23.55 -28.60 58.14
C THR A 2 -24.53 -29.14 57.09
N ARG A 3 -25.30 -28.28 56.47
CA ARG A 3 -26.26 -28.59 55.39
C ARG A 3 -26.16 -27.60 54.24
N PRO A 4 -25.11 -27.65 53.45
CA PRO A 4 -24.85 -26.66 52.38
C PRO A 4 -25.96 -26.63 51.33
N ASP A 5 -26.61 -27.79 51.10
CA ASP A 5 -27.64 -27.91 50.06
C ASP A 5 -29.05 -27.52 50.52
N ALA A 6 -29.23 -27.23 51.83
CA ALA A 6 -30.50 -26.82 52.33
C ALA A 6 -30.99 -25.49 51.71
N PRO A 7 -32.31 -25.36 51.38
CA PRO A 7 -32.84 -24.14 50.77
C PRO A 7 -32.56 -22.87 51.58
N GLU A 8 -32.63 -22.98 52.89
CA GLU A 8 -32.37 -21.88 53.81
C GLU A 8 -30.91 -21.40 53.78
N THR A 9 -29.97 -22.35 53.63
CA THR A 9 -28.54 -22.04 53.54
C THR A 9 -28.23 -21.37 52.20
N LYS A 10 -28.87 -21.82 51.09
CA LYS A 10 -28.74 -21.20 49.78
C LYS A 10 -29.29 -19.78 49.76
N GLN A 11 -30.50 -19.57 50.35
CA GLN A 11 -31.08 -18.23 50.47
C GLN A 11 -30.21 -17.28 51.31
N LEU A 12 -29.61 -17.76 52.40
CA LEU A 12 -28.70 -16.98 53.21
C LEU A 12 -27.42 -16.61 52.39
N ALA A 13 -26.87 -17.58 51.68
CA ALA A 13 -25.69 -17.33 50.81
C ALA A 13 -25.98 -16.31 49.70
N GLU A 14 -27.17 -16.37 49.08
CA GLU A 14 -27.62 -15.39 48.10
C GLU A 14 -27.83 -13.99 48.70
N GLY A 15 -28.34 -13.91 49.93
CA GLY A 15 -28.47 -12.67 50.68
C GLY A 15 -27.10 -12.04 50.94
N MET A 16 -26.18 -12.82 51.47
CA MET A 16 -24.79 -12.36 51.70
C MET A 16 -24.08 -11.99 50.40
N ALA A 17 -24.32 -12.74 49.32
CA ALA A 17 -23.73 -12.40 48.02
C ALA A 17 -24.20 -11.03 47.49
N ARG A 18 -25.46 -10.70 47.70
CA ARG A 18 -26.02 -9.37 47.38
C ARG A 18 -25.43 -8.25 48.23
N ASP A 19 -25.36 -8.49 49.56
CA ASP A 19 -24.89 -7.49 50.53
C ASP A 19 -23.41 -7.15 50.35
N TYR A 20 -22.58 -8.14 50.06
CA TYR A 20 -21.13 -7.97 49.89
C TYR A 20 -20.67 -7.80 48.42
N GLY A 21 -21.55 -7.98 47.44
CA GLY A 21 -21.20 -7.92 46.04
C GLY A 21 -20.16 -8.97 45.61
N ARG A 22 -20.14 -10.11 46.28
CA ARG A 22 -19.18 -11.21 46.09
C ARG A 22 -19.89 -12.55 46.03
N THR A 23 -19.28 -13.51 45.32
CA THR A 23 -19.79 -14.88 45.32
C THR A 23 -19.64 -15.52 46.68
N VAL A 24 -20.74 -16.03 47.24
CA VAL A 24 -20.74 -16.74 48.53
C VAL A 24 -21.10 -18.20 48.25
N LEU A 25 -20.22 -19.10 48.67
CA LEU A 25 -20.37 -20.53 48.43
C LEU A 25 -20.62 -21.25 49.75
N PRO A 26 -21.80 -21.88 49.98
CA PRO A 26 -22.03 -22.70 51.13
C PRO A 26 -21.30 -24.04 50.96
N VAL A 27 -20.47 -24.42 51.92
CA VAL A 27 -19.70 -25.67 51.91
C VAL A 27 -19.79 -26.39 53.24
N SER A 28 -19.70 -27.74 53.21
CA SER A 28 -19.50 -28.55 54.39
C SER A 28 -18.02 -28.85 54.59
N CYS A 29 -17.40 -28.37 55.66
CA CYS A 29 -15.99 -28.64 55.92
C CYS A 29 -15.73 -30.09 56.34
N VAL A 30 -16.77 -30.82 56.71
CA VAL A 30 -16.64 -32.24 57.12
C VAL A 30 -16.58 -33.17 55.92
N ASP A 31 -17.32 -32.81 54.88
CA ASP A 31 -17.46 -33.60 53.62
C ASP A 31 -16.65 -33.05 52.48
N LEU A 32 -15.63 -32.20 52.76
CA LEU A 32 -14.82 -31.54 51.75
C LEU A 32 -13.87 -32.58 51.12
N ASP A 33 -14.12 -32.91 49.87
CA ASP A 33 -13.23 -33.74 49.06
C ASP A 33 -12.30 -32.88 48.15
N ALA A 34 -11.40 -33.54 47.43
CA ALA A 34 -10.45 -32.88 46.54
C ALA A 34 -11.15 -32.15 45.36
N ALA A 35 -12.30 -32.68 44.93
CA ALA A 35 -13.07 -32.07 43.82
C ALA A 35 -13.75 -30.79 44.30
N ALA A 36 -14.39 -30.82 45.47
CA ALA A 36 -15.02 -29.65 46.08
C ALA A 36 -13.99 -28.54 46.39
N LEU A 37 -12.79 -28.93 46.85
CA LEU A 37 -11.69 -27.97 47.06
C LEU A 37 -11.24 -27.33 45.77
N GLY A 38 -11.12 -28.15 44.68
CA GLY A 38 -10.79 -27.66 43.32
C GLY A 38 -11.81 -26.66 42.79
N ASP A 39 -13.12 -26.90 43.07
CA ASP A 39 -14.19 -25.99 42.65
C ASP A 39 -14.17 -24.66 43.47
N ILE A 40 -13.86 -24.73 44.75
CA ILE A 40 -13.68 -23.53 45.57
C ILE A 40 -12.53 -22.67 44.99
N LEU A 41 -11.36 -23.28 44.75
CA LEU A 41 -10.18 -22.59 44.22
C LEU A 41 -10.48 -21.99 42.84
N ARG A 42 -11.16 -22.74 41.98
CA ARG A 42 -11.56 -22.24 40.67
C ARG A 42 -12.45 -21.00 40.79
N ARG A 43 -13.45 -21.02 41.65
CA ARG A 43 -14.34 -19.87 41.88
C ARG A 43 -13.61 -18.67 42.48
N VAL A 44 -12.61 -18.88 43.32
CA VAL A 44 -11.74 -17.81 43.82
C VAL A 44 -10.98 -17.15 42.67
N LEU A 45 -10.41 -17.95 41.76
CA LEU A 45 -9.72 -17.43 40.59
C LEU A 45 -10.64 -16.62 39.67
N TYR A 46 -11.89 -17.02 39.52
CA TYR A 46 -12.86 -16.27 38.72
C TYR A 46 -13.26 -14.90 39.35
N GLU A 47 -13.06 -14.69 40.64
CA GLU A 47 -13.26 -13.37 41.26
C GLU A 47 -12.06 -12.43 41.11
N PHE A 48 -10.92 -12.91 40.59
CA PHE A 48 -9.75 -12.07 40.36
C PHE A 48 -10.02 -11.05 39.22
N PRO A 49 -9.40 -9.86 39.32
CA PRO A 49 -9.53 -8.86 38.26
C PRO A 49 -8.87 -9.35 36.97
N VAL A 50 -9.43 -8.97 35.85
CA VAL A 50 -8.76 -9.05 34.58
C VAL A 50 -7.69 -7.97 34.54
N GLN A 51 -6.44 -8.35 34.28
CA GLN A 51 -5.29 -7.46 34.22
C GLN A 51 -5.04 -7.01 32.78
N GLU A 52 -5.27 -7.92 31.81
CA GLU A 52 -4.96 -7.68 30.42
C GLU A 52 -5.97 -8.39 29.50
N LEU A 53 -6.44 -7.65 28.49
CA LEU A 53 -7.18 -8.17 27.33
C LEU A 53 -6.29 -8.07 26.11
N ASP A 54 -5.80 -9.19 25.62
CA ASP A 54 -4.95 -9.30 24.44
C ASP A 54 -5.80 -9.63 23.21
N PHE A 55 -5.86 -8.69 22.25
CA PHE A 55 -6.64 -8.84 21.02
C PHE A 55 -5.74 -9.26 19.85
N ALA A 56 -5.86 -10.51 19.43
CA ALA A 56 -5.17 -11.03 18.25
C ALA A 56 -5.92 -10.62 16.98
N LEU A 57 -5.38 -9.63 16.26
CA LEU A 57 -5.89 -9.14 15.00
C LEU A 57 -5.16 -9.79 13.80
N PRO A 58 -5.79 -9.87 12.60
CA PRO A 58 -5.10 -10.24 11.37
C PRO A 58 -3.90 -9.32 11.11
N ARG A 59 -2.75 -9.90 10.71
CA ARG A 59 -1.48 -9.16 10.55
C ARG A 59 -1.57 -7.97 9.60
N TRP A 60 -2.40 -8.05 8.57
CA TRP A 60 -2.55 -6.95 7.61
C TRP A 60 -3.15 -5.68 8.24
N VAL A 61 -3.97 -5.81 9.29
CA VAL A 61 -4.53 -4.67 10.04
C VAL A 61 -3.43 -3.89 10.77
N THR A 62 -2.43 -4.60 11.31
CA THR A 62 -1.31 -3.95 12.02
C THR A 62 -0.32 -3.26 11.09
N MET A 63 -0.40 -3.51 9.78
CA MET A 63 0.44 -2.87 8.76
C MET A 63 -0.18 -1.59 8.20
N LEU A 64 -1.42 -1.27 8.54
CA LEU A 64 -2.09 -0.04 8.13
C LEU A 64 -1.47 1.18 8.82
N GLU A 65 -1.59 2.32 8.18
CA GLU A 65 -1.12 3.59 8.77
C GLU A 65 -1.87 3.94 10.05
N ASN A 66 -1.16 4.58 10.99
CA ASN A 66 -1.74 5.01 12.26
C ASN A 66 -2.90 5.97 12.00
N GLY A 67 -4.05 5.68 12.62
CA GLY A 67 -5.27 6.47 12.45
C GLY A 67 -6.19 6.00 11.33
N HIS A 68 -5.88 4.89 10.65
CA HIS A 68 -6.78 4.27 9.70
C HIS A 68 -8.14 3.98 10.35
N TRP A 69 -9.24 4.23 9.63
CA TRP A 69 -10.61 4.11 10.14
C TRP A 69 -10.89 2.73 10.78
N LEU A 70 -10.40 1.66 10.16
CA LEU A 70 -10.59 0.28 10.65
C LEU A 70 -9.92 0.07 12.00
N GLN A 71 -8.66 0.51 12.16
CA GLN A 71 -7.95 0.41 13.44
C GLN A 71 -8.68 1.21 14.52
N SER A 72 -9.13 2.43 14.21
CA SER A 72 -9.84 3.30 15.13
C SER A 72 -11.15 2.68 15.61
N GLN A 73 -11.91 2.06 14.71
CA GLN A 73 -13.15 1.36 15.05
C GLN A 73 -12.89 0.14 15.97
N ILE A 74 -11.91 -0.69 15.62
CA ILE A 74 -11.56 -1.88 16.41
C ILE A 74 -11.06 -1.46 17.81
N TYR A 75 -10.18 -0.47 17.91
CA TYR A 75 -9.68 0.01 19.20
C TYR A 75 -10.78 0.61 20.06
N THR A 76 -11.70 1.36 19.47
CA THR A 76 -12.86 1.89 20.21
C THR A 76 -13.73 0.76 20.75
N ALA A 77 -14.03 -0.25 19.94
CA ALA A 77 -14.80 -1.41 20.37
C ALA A 77 -14.06 -2.24 21.45
N ALA A 78 -12.76 -2.39 21.32
CA ALA A 78 -11.92 -3.07 22.32
C ALA A 78 -11.90 -2.31 23.65
N MET A 79 -11.81 -0.99 23.66
CA MET A 79 -11.90 -0.16 24.86
C MET A 79 -13.27 -0.29 25.54
N GLN A 80 -14.35 -0.22 24.76
CA GLN A 80 -15.71 -0.41 25.31
C GLN A 80 -15.90 -1.80 25.93
N LEU A 81 -15.30 -2.84 25.34
CA LEU A 81 -15.32 -4.18 25.91
C LEU A 81 -14.51 -4.24 27.21
N ALA A 82 -13.33 -3.61 27.24
CA ALA A 82 -12.48 -3.57 28.42
C ALA A 82 -13.17 -2.89 29.61
N GLU A 83 -13.99 -1.87 29.38
CA GLU A 83 -14.79 -1.23 30.43
C GLU A 83 -15.87 -2.15 31.02
N LYS A 84 -16.41 -3.08 30.23
CA LYS A 84 -17.46 -4.04 30.66
C LYS A 84 -16.90 -5.25 31.42
N VAL A 85 -15.62 -5.59 31.19
CA VAL A 85 -14.97 -6.80 31.75
C VAL A 85 -14.02 -6.38 32.86
N SER A 86 -14.46 -6.56 34.10
CA SER A 86 -13.66 -6.20 35.26
C SER A 86 -13.02 -7.41 35.96
N ARG A 87 -13.66 -8.56 35.93
CA ARG A 87 -13.23 -9.80 36.59
C ARG A 87 -13.26 -10.98 35.64
N MET A 88 -12.50 -12.00 35.96
CA MET A 88 -12.45 -13.23 35.17
C MET A 88 -13.82 -13.91 35.01
N LYS A 89 -14.74 -13.76 35.96
CA LYS A 89 -16.12 -14.27 35.88
C LYS A 89 -16.97 -13.55 34.84
N ASP A 90 -16.62 -12.32 34.49
CA ASP A 90 -17.33 -11.53 33.47
C ASP A 90 -16.99 -12.01 32.04
N VAL A 91 -15.95 -12.87 31.96
CA VAL A 91 -15.56 -13.54 30.70
C VAL A 91 -16.43 -14.81 30.55
N PRO A 92 -17.16 -14.99 29.43
CA PRO A 92 -18.00 -16.17 29.24
C PRO A 92 -17.18 -17.46 29.32
N ALA A 93 -17.77 -18.45 30.01
CA ALA A 93 -17.18 -19.80 30.09
C ALA A 93 -17.45 -20.50 28.73
N GLY A 94 -16.53 -20.41 27.80
CA GLY A 94 -16.66 -21.03 26.48
C GLY A 94 -15.70 -20.41 25.45
N THR A 95 -15.87 -20.80 24.19
CA THR A 95 -15.07 -20.27 23.08
C THR A 95 -15.57 -18.93 22.55
N ASP A 96 -16.80 -18.56 22.85
CA ASP A 96 -17.38 -17.30 22.36
C ASP A 96 -16.96 -16.16 23.28
N ALA A 97 -16.20 -15.22 22.74
CA ALA A 97 -15.86 -13.99 23.43
C ALA A 97 -17.06 -13.04 23.49
N PRO A 98 -17.10 -12.09 24.44
CA PRO A 98 -18.04 -10.99 24.38
C PRO A 98 -17.94 -10.31 23.02
N ALA A 99 -19.10 -10.04 22.39
CA ALA A 99 -19.14 -9.46 21.06
C ALA A 99 -18.45 -8.09 21.05
N LEU A 100 -17.50 -7.91 20.15
CA LEU A 100 -16.97 -6.60 19.81
C LEU A 100 -18.02 -5.85 18.97
N GLU A 101 -18.51 -4.72 19.48
CA GLU A 101 -19.46 -3.86 18.77
C GLU A 101 -18.77 -3.09 17.64
N CYS A 102 -18.41 -3.80 16.57
CA CYS A 102 -17.75 -3.24 15.38
C CYS A 102 -18.28 -3.93 14.13
N ASP A 103 -18.78 -3.14 13.18
CA ASP A 103 -19.35 -3.65 11.92
C ASP A 103 -18.36 -4.43 11.06
N ALA A 104 -17.07 -4.13 11.19
CA ALA A 104 -16.00 -4.81 10.47
C ALA A 104 -15.70 -6.22 11.02
N VAL A 105 -16.11 -6.51 12.27
CA VAL A 105 -15.85 -7.79 12.91
C VAL A 105 -16.92 -8.80 12.53
N GLN A 106 -16.49 -9.97 12.07
CA GLN A 106 -17.36 -11.10 11.81
C GLN A 106 -17.61 -11.91 13.09
N ARG A 107 -16.53 -12.19 13.83
CA ARG A 107 -16.58 -13.00 15.05
C ARG A 107 -15.43 -12.64 15.98
N SER A 108 -15.69 -12.72 17.28
CA SER A 108 -14.66 -12.73 18.32
C SER A 108 -14.73 -14.04 19.08
N SER A 109 -13.59 -14.64 19.41
CA SER A 109 -13.49 -15.90 20.15
C SER A 109 -12.38 -15.85 21.17
N ILE A 110 -12.56 -16.55 22.29
CA ILE A 110 -11.53 -16.68 23.31
C ILE A 110 -10.51 -17.71 22.83
N SER A 111 -9.28 -17.29 22.56
CA SER A 111 -8.18 -18.16 22.16
C SER A 111 -7.37 -18.69 23.33
N GLY A 112 -7.47 -18.06 24.52
CA GLY A 112 -6.79 -18.53 25.72
C GLY A 112 -7.13 -17.66 26.93
N ILE A 113 -7.12 -18.30 28.11
CA ILE A 113 -7.31 -17.64 29.39
C ILE A 113 -6.18 -18.07 30.32
N ASP A 114 -5.45 -17.11 30.85
CA ASP A 114 -4.49 -17.32 31.94
C ASP A 114 -5.10 -16.77 33.24
N LEU A 115 -5.67 -17.67 34.00
CA LEU A 115 -6.31 -17.33 35.27
C LEU A 115 -5.30 -16.83 36.32
N ALA A 116 -4.04 -17.27 36.25
CA ALA A 116 -3.01 -16.87 37.25
C ALA A 116 -2.49 -15.46 36.91
N GLY A 117 -2.28 -15.16 35.63
CA GLY A 117 -1.85 -13.83 35.18
C GLY A 117 -3.00 -12.84 35.01
N GLY A 118 -4.27 -13.30 35.05
CA GLY A 118 -5.42 -12.44 34.77
C GLY A 118 -5.51 -11.99 33.31
N ILE A 119 -4.97 -12.79 32.35
CA ILE A 119 -4.88 -12.44 30.94
C ILE A 119 -5.94 -13.19 30.15
N VAL A 120 -6.69 -12.48 29.31
CA VAL A 120 -7.66 -13.06 28.38
C VAL A 120 -7.24 -12.73 26.96
N ARG A 121 -7.01 -13.76 26.14
CA ARG A 121 -6.67 -13.62 24.72
C ARG A 121 -7.91 -13.82 23.88
N ILE A 122 -8.20 -12.81 23.06
CA ILE A 122 -9.37 -12.75 22.18
C ILE A 122 -8.89 -12.71 20.74
N ALA A 123 -9.22 -13.73 19.97
CA ALA A 123 -9.01 -13.73 18.52
C ALA A 123 -10.16 -13.00 17.85
N VAL A 124 -9.85 -12.07 16.96
CA VAL A 124 -10.81 -11.26 16.21
C VAL A 124 -10.74 -11.64 14.76
N GLU A 125 -11.86 -12.11 14.20
CA GLU A 125 -12.02 -12.42 12.80
C GLU A 125 -12.80 -11.28 12.15
N LEU A 126 -12.24 -10.71 11.09
CA LEU A 126 -12.87 -9.65 10.31
C LEU A 126 -13.68 -10.22 9.15
N LYS A 127 -14.69 -9.49 8.71
CA LYS A 127 -15.44 -9.85 7.50
C LYS A 127 -14.52 -9.83 6.29
N PRO A 128 -14.57 -10.84 5.39
CA PRO A 128 -13.72 -10.89 4.20
C PRO A 128 -13.81 -9.64 3.31
N GLU A 129 -14.99 -9.05 3.22
CA GLU A 129 -15.26 -7.86 2.42
C GLU A 129 -14.43 -6.65 2.88
N VAL A 130 -14.16 -6.56 4.19
CA VAL A 130 -13.36 -5.47 4.78
C VAL A 130 -11.91 -5.50 4.27
N PHE A 131 -11.35 -6.70 4.09
CA PHE A 131 -10.02 -6.83 3.51
C PHE A 131 -9.95 -6.25 2.08
N TYR A 132 -10.91 -6.59 1.24
CA TYR A 132 -10.95 -6.09 -0.14
C TYR A 132 -11.26 -4.60 -0.21
N GLN A 133 -12.12 -4.10 0.68
CA GLN A 133 -12.38 -2.67 0.80
C GLN A 133 -11.09 -1.90 1.10
N VAL A 134 -10.37 -2.29 2.14
CA VAL A 134 -9.10 -1.67 2.53
C VAL A 134 -8.05 -1.79 1.42
N LEU A 135 -7.98 -2.96 0.76
CA LEU A 135 -7.08 -3.17 -0.36
C LEU A 135 -7.37 -2.21 -1.51
N SER A 136 -8.66 -2.02 -1.85
CA SER A 136 -9.09 -1.08 -2.88
C SER A 136 -8.78 0.37 -2.50
N GLU A 137 -8.99 0.76 -1.25
CA GLU A 137 -8.66 2.09 -0.73
C GLU A 137 -7.15 2.38 -0.82
N GLN A 138 -6.32 1.42 -0.45
CA GLN A 138 -4.86 1.59 -0.44
C GLN A 138 -4.23 1.55 -1.84
N THR A 139 -4.82 0.81 -2.76
CA THR A 139 -4.25 0.61 -4.11
C THR A 139 -4.90 1.48 -5.19
N GLY A 140 -6.09 2.04 -4.91
CA GLY A 140 -6.91 2.71 -5.92
C GLY A 140 -7.51 1.77 -6.97
N LEU A 141 -7.41 0.45 -6.77
CA LEU A 141 -7.91 -0.57 -7.69
C LEU A 141 -9.26 -1.10 -7.22
N ALA A 142 -10.20 -1.33 -8.13
CA ALA A 142 -11.51 -1.87 -7.80
C ALA A 142 -11.42 -3.40 -7.59
N ILE A 143 -11.18 -3.83 -6.36
CA ILE A 143 -11.04 -5.24 -5.98
C ILE A 143 -12.12 -5.56 -4.94
N GLY A 144 -13.15 -6.33 -5.33
CA GLY A 144 -14.26 -6.66 -4.44
C GLY A 144 -14.17 -8.04 -3.80
N ASP A 145 -13.44 -8.97 -4.42
CA ASP A 145 -13.35 -10.37 -4.02
C ASP A 145 -12.06 -11.04 -4.55
N GLU A 146 -11.93 -12.32 -4.28
CA GLU A 146 -10.80 -13.13 -4.77
C GLU A 146 -10.76 -13.24 -6.30
N ALA A 147 -11.93 -13.25 -6.95
CA ALA A 147 -12.01 -13.35 -8.41
C ALA A 147 -11.50 -12.07 -9.09
N GLY A 148 -11.71 -10.90 -8.47
CA GLY A 148 -11.15 -9.62 -8.92
C GLY A 148 -9.67 -9.46 -8.60
N LEU A 149 -9.20 -10.01 -7.49
CA LEU A 149 -7.81 -9.89 -7.05
C LEU A 149 -6.83 -10.63 -7.98
N MET A 150 -7.16 -11.84 -8.43
CA MET A 150 -6.25 -12.65 -9.26
C MET A 150 -5.90 -12.00 -10.60
N PRO A 151 -6.86 -11.54 -11.44
CA PRO A 151 -6.54 -10.82 -12.66
C PRO A 151 -5.68 -9.57 -12.41
N CYS A 152 -5.99 -8.83 -11.35
CA CYS A 152 -5.25 -7.63 -10.97
C CYS A 152 -3.77 -7.95 -10.67
N ILE A 153 -3.50 -8.98 -9.88
CA ILE A 153 -2.13 -9.43 -9.59
C ILE A 153 -1.41 -9.89 -10.87
N MET A 154 -2.11 -10.59 -11.77
CA MET A 154 -1.53 -11.03 -13.04
C MET A 154 -1.16 -9.84 -13.93
N GLU A 155 -2.02 -8.83 -14.02
CA GLU A 155 -1.76 -7.60 -14.76
C GLU A 155 -0.58 -6.81 -14.17
N LEU A 156 -0.57 -6.61 -12.85
CA LEU A 156 0.54 -5.95 -12.14
C LEU A 156 1.85 -6.71 -12.32
N THR A 157 1.82 -8.05 -12.32
CA THR A 157 3.01 -8.87 -12.56
C THR A 157 3.54 -8.68 -13.97
N LYS A 158 2.64 -8.60 -14.97
CA LYS A 158 3.03 -8.31 -16.35
C LYS A 158 3.61 -6.90 -16.48
N ALA A 159 2.93 -5.91 -15.92
CA ALA A 159 3.41 -4.52 -15.91
C ALA A 159 4.78 -4.40 -15.21
N LYS A 160 4.96 -5.07 -14.08
CA LYS A 160 6.23 -5.10 -13.36
C LYS A 160 7.37 -5.69 -14.21
N ARG A 161 7.11 -6.79 -14.93
CA ARG A 161 8.13 -7.41 -15.81
C ARG A 161 8.56 -6.45 -16.93
N GLU A 162 7.63 -5.74 -17.54
CA GLU A 162 7.96 -4.75 -18.57
C GLU A 162 8.69 -3.54 -17.98
N TYR A 163 8.28 -3.08 -16.81
CA TYR A 163 8.96 -2.00 -16.09
C TYR A 163 10.41 -2.36 -15.70
N GLU A 164 10.64 -3.57 -15.21
CA GLU A 164 11.98 -4.03 -14.82
C GLU A 164 12.98 -4.03 -16.01
N LYS A 165 12.51 -4.24 -17.25
CA LYS A 165 13.36 -4.16 -18.44
C LYS A 165 13.92 -2.75 -18.66
N VAL A 166 13.13 -1.72 -18.34
CA VAL A 166 13.47 -0.32 -18.61
C VAL A 166 13.91 0.47 -17.38
N ARG A 167 13.73 -0.09 -16.20
CA ARG A 167 13.98 0.57 -14.91
C ARG A 167 15.38 1.19 -14.82
N SER A 168 16.42 0.38 -15.08
CA SER A 168 17.80 0.85 -15.01
C SER A 168 18.09 1.98 -15.99
N ALA A 169 17.50 1.91 -17.20
CA ALA A 169 17.65 2.97 -18.17
C ALA A 169 16.94 4.26 -17.75
N LEU A 170 15.76 4.16 -17.12
CA LEU A 170 15.06 5.33 -16.56
C LEU A 170 15.88 5.99 -15.43
N GLU A 171 16.42 5.20 -14.50
CA GLU A 171 17.30 5.71 -13.44
C GLU A 171 18.54 6.43 -14.02
N GLN A 172 19.14 5.88 -15.10
CA GLN A 172 20.25 6.52 -15.81
C GLN A 172 19.81 7.83 -16.47
N VAL A 173 18.65 7.87 -17.11
CA VAL A 173 18.11 9.09 -17.75
C VAL A 173 17.89 10.20 -16.70
N GLU A 174 17.38 9.86 -15.54
CA GLU A 174 17.18 10.84 -14.46
C GLU A 174 18.52 11.38 -13.93
N ALA A 175 19.53 10.53 -13.79
CA ALA A 175 20.84 10.91 -13.24
C ALA A 175 21.72 11.64 -14.25
N THR A 176 21.72 11.23 -15.53
CA THR A 176 22.68 11.68 -16.54
C THR A 176 22.05 12.33 -17.76
N GLY A 177 20.76 12.22 -17.93
CA GLY A 177 20.05 12.63 -19.16
C GLY A 177 20.04 11.59 -20.28
N TYR A 178 20.71 10.44 -20.10
CA TYR A 178 20.80 9.37 -21.10
C TYR A 178 20.77 7.99 -20.44
N GLY A 179 20.00 7.07 -20.97
CA GLY A 179 19.86 5.71 -20.46
C GLY A 179 19.78 4.67 -21.58
N ILE A 180 20.28 3.48 -21.31
CA ILE A 180 20.37 2.37 -22.27
C ILE A 180 19.62 1.15 -21.70
N VAL A 181 18.67 0.63 -22.49
CA VAL A 181 18.06 -0.67 -22.23
C VAL A 181 18.88 -1.72 -22.95
N MET A 182 19.54 -2.57 -22.20
CA MET A 182 20.32 -3.68 -22.75
C MET A 182 19.37 -4.73 -23.33
N PRO A 183 19.70 -5.31 -24.50
CA PRO A 183 18.90 -6.38 -25.08
C PRO A 183 18.91 -7.63 -24.19
N ALA A 184 17.79 -8.34 -24.16
CA ALA A 184 17.71 -9.63 -23.52
C ALA A 184 18.39 -10.72 -24.33
N VAL A 185 18.76 -11.83 -23.71
CA VAL A 185 19.50 -12.92 -24.39
C VAL A 185 18.72 -13.55 -25.54
N ASP A 186 17.39 -13.57 -25.42
CA ASP A 186 16.46 -14.07 -26.45
C ASP A 186 16.28 -13.12 -27.64
N GLU A 187 16.73 -11.87 -27.51
CA GLU A 187 16.73 -10.87 -28.59
C GLU A 187 18.04 -10.87 -29.38
N LEU A 188 19.07 -11.59 -28.92
CA LEU A 188 20.35 -11.73 -29.61
C LEU A 188 20.20 -12.59 -30.86
N ARG A 189 20.67 -12.08 -32.00
CA ARG A 189 20.71 -12.81 -33.24
C ARG A 189 22.17 -13.04 -33.62
N LEU A 190 22.55 -14.30 -33.79
CA LEU A 190 23.89 -14.67 -34.25
C LEU A 190 23.83 -14.92 -35.78
N GLU A 191 24.72 -14.28 -36.53
CA GLU A 191 24.88 -14.53 -37.97
C GLU A 191 25.73 -15.78 -38.22
N GLN A 192 25.70 -16.26 -39.45
CA GLN A 192 26.47 -17.45 -39.81
C GLN A 192 27.98 -17.18 -39.67
N PRO A 193 28.72 -18.08 -38.99
CA PRO A 193 30.15 -17.94 -38.84
C PRO A 193 30.87 -17.88 -40.18
N GLN A 194 31.76 -16.92 -40.35
CA GLN A 194 32.54 -16.75 -41.55
C GLN A 194 34.01 -17.02 -41.28
N ILE A 195 34.65 -17.80 -42.19
CA ILE A 195 36.10 -18.00 -42.14
C ILE A 195 36.78 -16.77 -42.70
N VAL A 196 37.64 -16.12 -41.91
CA VAL A 196 38.41 -14.94 -42.30
C VAL A 196 39.89 -15.24 -42.27
N ARG A 197 40.64 -14.75 -43.27
CA ARG A 197 42.09 -14.87 -43.34
C ARG A 197 42.75 -13.60 -42.78
N GLN A 198 43.59 -13.77 -41.78
CA GLN A 198 44.42 -12.68 -41.21
C GLN A 198 45.89 -13.00 -41.46
N GLY A 199 46.47 -12.42 -42.52
CA GLY A 199 47.86 -12.71 -42.90
C GLY A 199 48.04 -14.18 -43.31
N ALA A 200 48.87 -14.96 -42.56
CA ALA A 200 49.10 -16.38 -42.78
C ALA A 200 48.18 -17.30 -42.01
N SER A 201 47.32 -16.76 -41.10
CA SER A 201 46.43 -17.52 -40.24
C SER A 201 44.97 -17.38 -40.68
N TYR A 202 44.18 -18.39 -40.33
CA TYR A 202 42.73 -18.39 -40.53
C TYR A 202 42.02 -18.26 -39.17
N GLY A 203 40.99 -17.43 -39.11
CA GLY A 203 40.13 -17.25 -37.96
C GLY A 203 38.66 -17.44 -38.30
N VAL A 204 37.80 -17.45 -37.33
CA VAL A 204 36.35 -17.43 -37.49
C VAL A 204 35.82 -16.09 -37.01
N ARG A 205 35.08 -15.39 -37.88
CA ARG A 205 34.35 -14.18 -37.52
C ARG A 205 32.94 -14.57 -37.11
N LEU A 206 32.54 -14.11 -35.95
CA LEU A 206 31.19 -14.25 -35.41
C LEU A 206 30.60 -12.83 -35.32
N GLU A 207 29.49 -12.63 -36.02
CA GLU A 207 28.73 -11.38 -35.97
C GLU A 207 27.40 -11.63 -35.22
N ALA A 208 27.09 -10.77 -34.28
CA ALA A 208 25.84 -10.81 -33.53
C ALA A 208 25.21 -9.42 -33.55
N SER A 209 23.89 -9.40 -33.65
CA SER A 209 23.07 -8.19 -33.59
C SER A 209 21.99 -8.32 -32.53
N ALA A 210 21.59 -7.20 -31.93
CA ALA A 210 20.50 -7.13 -31.00
C ALA A 210 19.87 -5.74 -31.00
N PRO A 211 18.55 -5.61 -30.82
CA PRO A 211 17.91 -4.31 -30.64
C PRO A 211 18.28 -3.74 -29.27
N SER A 212 18.53 -2.44 -29.19
CA SER A 212 18.71 -1.71 -27.95
C SER A 212 17.80 -0.49 -27.94
N ILE A 213 17.20 -0.17 -26.80
CA ILE A 213 16.39 1.04 -26.65
C ILE A 213 17.26 2.12 -26.00
N GLN A 214 17.33 3.26 -26.66
CA GLN A 214 18.05 4.43 -26.17
C GLN A 214 17.05 5.47 -25.67
N MET A 215 17.21 5.95 -24.45
CA MET A 215 16.35 6.94 -23.80
C MET A 215 17.13 8.21 -23.54
N MET A 216 16.58 9.37 -23.95
CA MET A 216 17.22 10.67 -23.77
C MET A 216 16.26 11.66 -23.16
N LYS A 217 16.74 12.45 -22.18
CA LYS A 217 16.04 13.58 -21.60
C LYS A 217 16.40 14.84 -22.36
N ALA A 218 15.41 15.46 -22.99
CA ALA A 218 15.60 16.70 -23.73
C ALA A 218 14.72 17.81 -23.16
N THR A 219 15.26 19.03 -23.08
CA THR A 219 14.48 20.20 -22.67
C THR A 219 13.83 20.82 -23.89
N ILE A 220 12.49 20.83 -23.89
CA ILE A 220 11.69 21.41 -24.95
C ILE A 220 11.21 22.77 -24.50
N ARG A 221 11.36 23.79 -25.36
CA ARG A 221 10.90 25.13 -25.10
C ARG A 221 9.73 25.45 -26.04
N THR A 222 8.67 26.04 -25.50
CA THR A 222 7.59 26.60 -26.30
C THR A 222 7.51 28.10 -26.07
N GLU A 223 7.12 28.82 -27.08
CA GLU A 223 6.87 30.26 -27.02
C GLU A 223 5.40 30.49 -27.36
N LEU A 224 4.74 31.23 -26.54
CA LEU A 224 3.35 31.62 -26.71
C LEU A 224 3.32 33.13 -26.93
N SER A 225 2.81 33.55 -28.08
CA SER A 225 2.67 34.95 -28.44
C SER A 225 1.20 35.26 -28.74
N PRO A 226 0.34 35.32 -27.70
CA PRO A 226 -1.08 35.60 -27.90
C PRO A 226 -1.29 37.00 -28.43
N ILE A 227 -2.09 37.14 -29.49
CA ILE A 227 -2.46 38.46 -30.04
C ILE A 227 -3.60 39.05 -29.19
N VAL A 228 -3.35 40.15 -28.49
CA VAL A 228 -4.27 40.74 -27.52
C VAL A 228 -5.05 41.92 -28.09
N GLY A 229 -4.76 42.35 -29.27
CA GLY A 229 -5.45 43.50 -29.90
C GLY A 229 -4.63 44.79 -29.89
N THR A 230 -4.87 45.72 -28.93
CA THR A 230 -4.15 47.01 -28.87
C THR A 230 -2.90 46.93 -28.00
N GLU A 231 -1.93 47.82 -28.24
CA GLU A 231 -0.68 47.94 -27.46
C GLU A 231 -0.96 48.09 -25.95
N LYS A 232 -1.94 48.94 -25.57
CA LYS A 232 -2.33 49.09 -24.17
C LYS A 232 -2.84 47.82 -23.51
N GLN A 233 -3.64 47.01 -24.23
CA GLN A 233 -4.15 45.74 -23.72
C GLN A 233 -3.02 44.71 -23.55
N SER A 234 -2.03 44.73 -24.45
CA SER A 234 -0.84 43.88 -24.35
C SER A 234 0.02 44.28 -23.14
N GLU A 235 0.20 45.57 -22.88
CA GLU A 235 0.91 46.04 -21.69
C GLU A 235 0.20 45.72 -20.39
N GLU A 236 -1.13 45.83 -20.33
CA GLU A 236 -1.92 45.44 -19.15
C GLU A 236 -1.83 43.97 -18.85
N LEU A 237 -1.92 43.11 -19.89
CA LEU A 237 -1.75 41.66 -19.75
C LEU A 237 -0.34 41.33 -19.26
N ALA A 238 0.70 41.91 -19.86
CA ALA A 238 2.08 41.70 -19.46
C ALA A 238 2.33 42.11 -18.01
N ARG A 239 1.79 43.25 -17.57
CA ARG A 239 1.87 43.66 -16.15
C ARG A 239 1.17 42.70 -15.21
N SER A 240 -0.02 42.24 -15.58
CA SER A 240 -0.78 41.28 -14.77
C SER A 240 -0.04 39.96 -14.62
N LEU A 241 0.57 39.46 -15.71
CA LEU A 241 1.36 38.19 -15.69
C LEU A 241 2.65 38.38 -14.88
N LEU A 242 3.33 39.52 -14.98
CA LEU A 242 4.53 39.80 -14.20
C LEU A 242 4.21 39.91 -12.70
N ALA A 243 3.16 40.58 -12.33
CA ALA A 243 2.72 40.65 -10.94
C ALA A 243 2.35 39.27 -10.38
N GLY A 244 1.64 38.44 -11.16
CA GLY A 244 1.32 37.05 -10.77
C GLY A 244 2.57 36.18 -10.63
N PHE A 245 3.58 36.39 -11.47
CA PHE A 245 4.85 35.65 -11.39
C PHE A 245 5.67 36.04 -10.15
N GLU A 246 5.62 37.31 -9.74
CA GLU A 246 6.32 37.77 -8.53
C GLU A 246 5.61 37.32 -7.25
N ASP A 247 4.26 37.31 -7.24
CA ASP A 247 3.46 36.98 -6.05
C ASP A 247 3.39 35.45 -5.80
N ASP A 248 2.97 34.67 -6.78
CA ASP A 248 2.78 33.22 -6.68
C ASP A 248 2.88 32.54 -8.05
N PRO A 249 4.07 32.05 -8.42
CA PRO A 249 4.29 31.40 -9.72
C PRO A 249 3.42 30.16 -9.96
N GLU A 250 2.99 29.47 -8.90
CA GLU A 250 2.16 28.26 -9.03
C GLU A 250 0.72 28.62 -9.42
N LYS A 251 0.16 29.67 -8.84
CA LYS A 251 -1.18 30.15 -9.20
C LYS A 251 -1.24 30.76 -10.60
N LEU A 252 -0.11 31.22 -11.12
CA LEU A 252 -0.04 31.75 -12.48
C LEU A 252 -0.47 30.69 -13.53
N TRP A 253 -0.19 29.42 -13.29
CA TRP A 253 -0.60 28.34 -14.20
C TRP A 253 -2.11 28.21 -14.35
N GLU A 254 -2.88 28.59 -13.33
CA GLU A 254 -4.35 28.58 -13.32
C GLU A 254 -4.95 29.85 -13.93
N SER A 255 -4.13 30.89 -14.18
CA SER A 255 -4.61 32.15 -14.74
C SER A 255 -5.24 31.94 -16.11
N ASN A 256 -6.44 32.53 -16.30
CA ASN A 256 -7.18 32.40 -17.55
C ASN A 256 -6.72 33.43 -18.57
N ILE A 257 -6.24 32.95 -19.71
CA ILE A 257 -5.84 33.76 -20.86
C ILE A 257 -6.68 33.30 -22.04
N PHE A 258 -7.60 34.13 -22.51
CA PHE A 258 -8.51 33.87 -23.62
C PHE A 258 -9.37 32.60 -23.49
N GLY A 259 -9.87 32.33 -22.27
CA GLY A 259 -10.76 31.20 -22.03
C GLY A 259 -10.08 29.87 -21.74
N LYS A 260 -8.74 29.85 -21.74
CA LYS A 260 -7.92 28.70 -21.35
C LYS A 260 -6.96 29.08 -20.24
N SER A 261 -6.57 28.12 -19.39
CA SER A 261 -5.51 28.36 -18.42
C SER A 261 -4.15 28.51 -19.11
N LEU A 262 -3.22 29.24 -18.48
CA LEU A 262 -1.84 29.33 -18.98
C LEU A 262 -1.22 27.93 -19.13
N TYR A 263 -1.51 27.03 -18.19
CA TYR A 263 -1.08 25.63 -18.24
C TYR A 263 -1.57 24.93 -19.50
N GLU A 264 -2.86 25.05 -19.86
CA GLU A 264 -3.42 24.45 -21.06
C GLU A 264 -2.76 24.97 -22.32
N LEU A 265 -2.55 26.28 -22.42
CA LEU A 265 -1.92 26.92 -23.59
C LEU A 265 -0.47 26.47 -23.77
N VAL A 266 0.31 26.41 -22.67
CA VAL A 266 1.70 25.96 -22.69
C VAL A 266 1.77 24.48 -23.04
N ASN A 267 0.89 23.66 -22.45
CA ASN A 267 0.84 22.21 -22.71
C ASN A 267 0.46 21.90 -24.17
N GLU A 268 -0.51 22.61 -24.74
CA GLU A 268 -0.83 22.49 -26.18
C GLU A 268 0.37 22.85 -27.06
N GLY A 269 1.08 23.93 -26.72
CA GLY A 269 2.28 24.34 -27.45
C GLY A 269 3.41 23.31 -27.38
N LEU A 270 3.63 22.69 -26.22
CA LEU A 270 4.60 21.62 -26.03
C LEU A 270 4.19 20.34 -26.76
N GLN A 271 2.93 19.94 -26.62
CA GLN A 271 2.41 18.74 -27.31
C GLN A 271 2.50 18.88 -28.82
N ASN A 272 2.17 20.04 -29.37
CA ASN A 272 2.32 20.29 -30.79
C ASN A 272 3.75 20.10 -31.26
N LYS A 273 4.75 20.60 -30.56
CA LYS A 273 6.17 20.41 -30.91
C LYS A 273 6.61 18.94 -30.77
N LEU A 274 6.15 18.24 -29.75
CA LEU A 274 6.49 16.83 -29.51
C LEU A 274 5.87 15.89 -30.53
N LEU A 275 4.58 16.08 -30.85
CA LEU A 275 3.84 15.20 -31.74
C LEU A 275 4.15 15.46 -33.22
N HIS A 276 4.54 16.67 -33.60
CA HIS A 276 4.80 17.06 -34.98
C HIS A 276 6.26 16.90 -35.41
N MET A 277 7.08 16.13 -34.70
CA MET A 277 8.41 15.76 -35.20
C MET A 277 8.23 14.93 -36.49
N PRO A 278 8.74 15.39 -37.63
CA PRO A 278 8.59 14.69 -38.91
C PRO A 278 9.14 13.26 -38.84
N GLN A 279 8.50 12.34 -39.52
CA GLN A 279 8.95 10.94 -39.60
C GLN A 279 10.40 10.83 -40.09
N GLU A 280 10.76 11.62 -41.09
CA GLU A 280 12.12 11.68 -41.60
C GLU A 280 13.16 12.08 -40.57
N ALA A 281 12.82 13.05 -39.69
CA ALA A 281 13.72 13.46 -38.61
C ALA A 281 13.93 12.34 -37.59
N ARG A 282 12.89 11.59 -37.26
CA ARG A 282 13.00 10.42 -36.38
C ARG A 282 13.90 9.35 -36.96
N THR A 283 13.69 9.02 -38.24
CA THR A 283 14.50 8.02 -38.95
C THR A 283 15.96 8.44 -39.02
N ARG A 284 16.26 9.70 -39.38
CA ARG A 284 17.64 10.20 -39.39
C ARG A 284 18.34 10.19 -38.04
N LEU A 285 17.60 10.50 -36.98
CA LEU A 285 18.12 10.39 -35.61
C LEU A 285 18.47 8.95 -35.26
N GLN A 286 17.60 8.00 -35.61
CA GLN A 286 17.82 6.57 -35.37
C GLN A 286 19.04 6.07 -36.16
N GLU A 287 19.11 6.31 -37.45
CA GLU A 287 20.23 5.93 -38.34
C GLU A 287 21.58 6.52 -37.87
N THR A 288 21.53 7.78 -37.39
CA THR A 288 22.74 8.42 -36.88
C THR A 288 23.21 7.76 -35.57
N LEU A 289 22.25 7.44 -34.67
CA LEU A 289 22.56 6.76 -33.43
C LEU A 289 23.10 5.35 -33.68
N GLU A 290 22.49 4.58 -34.59
CA GLU A 290 22.96 3.25 -34.98
C GLU A 290 24.38 3.30 -35.55
N ARG A 291 24.69 4.28 -36.38
CA ARG A 291 26.05 4.49 -36.90
C ARG A 291 27.06 4.80 -35.83
N VAL A 292 26.70 5.69 -34.89
CA VAL A 292 27.56 6.05 -33.77
C VAL A 292 27.88 4.84 -32.89
N LEU A 293 26.88 3.99 -32.63
CA LEU A 293 27.01 2.81 -31.78
C LEU A 293 27.82 1.70 -32.48
N ASN A 294 27.63 1.47 -33.77
CA ASN A 294 28.26 0.36 -34.49
C ASN A 294 29.65 0.70 -35.04
N GLU A 295 29.87 1.91 -35.50
CA GLU A 295 31.14 2.33 -36.15
C GLU A 295 32.09 3.07 -35.16
N GLY A 296 31.55 3.50 -34.02
CA GLY A 296 32.24 4.34 -33.05
C GLY A 296 32.30 5.81 -33.53
N CYS A 297 32.49 6.71 -32.57
CA CYS A 297 32.55 8.14 -32.85
C CYS A 297 33.97 8.66 -32.66
N THR A 298 34.67 8.91 -33.74
CA THR A 298 36.03 9.49 -33.72
C THR A 298 36.06 10.98 -34.12
N GLY A 299 34.91 11.64 -34.30
CA GLY A 299 34.82 13.00 -34.77
C GLY A 299 33.53 13.73 -34.45
N LEU A 300 33.32 14.88 -35.12
CA LEU A 300 32.13 15.71 -34.96
C LEU A 300 30.87 14.98 -35.49
N ILE A 301 29.86 14.82 -34.65
CA ILE A 301 28.55 14.31 -35.08
C ILE A 301 27.75 15.49 -35.61
N CYS A 302 27.46 15.49 -36.90
CA CYS A 302 26.58 16.46 -37.54
C CYS A 302 25.27 15.77 -37.98
N ILE A 303 24.16 16.12 -37.32
CA ILE A 303 22.83 15.66 -37.70
C ILE A 303 22.17 16.77 -38.52
N LEU A 304 22.05 16.57 -39.80
CA LEU A 304 21.27 17.44 -40.69
C LEU A 304 19.84 16.92 -40.78
N ILE A 305 18.92 17.63 -40.14
CA ILE A 305 17.47 17.33 -40.12
C ILE A 305 16.78 18.11 -41.22
#